data_d557d891841b8cfba0ab23a4d434a922
#
_entry.id   d557d891841b8cfba0ab23a4d434a922
#
_cell.length_a   1.000
_cell.length_b   1.000
_cell.length_c   1.000
_cell.angle_alpha   90.00
_cell.angle_beta   90.00
_cell.angle_gamma   90.00
#
_symmetry.space_group_name_H-M   'P 1'
#
loop_
_entity.id
_entity.type
_entity.pdbx_description
1 polymer ?
#
loop_
_entity_poly.entity_id
_entity_poly.type
_entity_poly.pdbx_seq_one_letter_code
_entity_poly.pdbx_strand_id
1 'polypeptide(L)'
;MRRDTLVFTVAGILFGLVVGYMAASWDVVPRPAAVVSAPGARAGAPAGAPPSARLNPDEVKALEALAARQPGDAAVRVELGNLHMDAERWDAAVRWYREALAVNPGLVDTITDLGACLVSAGRPQEALPEFERVLQADPGHRNALYNKGIALLQMGRAADAAAAWEELLKRHPDDPQIQGLRGRIEQIRATAGK
;
A
#
# COMPACT_ATOMS: atom_id res chain seq x y z
N MET A 1 -28.39 32.70 -41.60
CA MET A 1 -27.51 31.89 -40.72
C MET A 1 -27.04 30.69 -41.51
N ARG A 2 -25.75 30.51 -41.73
CA ARG A 2 -25.20 29.46 -42.60
C ARG A 2 -25.30 28.11 -41.87
N ARG A 3 -25.76 27.08 -42.61
CA ARG A 3 -25.92 25.71 -42.09
C ARG A 3 -24.64 25.15 -41.49
N ASP A 4 -23.49 25.62 -41.97
CA ASP A 4 -22.15 25.20 -41.51
C ASP A 4 -21.85 25.63 -40.06
N THR A 5 -22.33 26.82 -39.64
CA THR A 5 -22.11 27.31 -38.27
C THR A 5 -22.86 26.48 -37.22
N LEU A 6 -24.02 25.92 -37.60
CA LEU A 6 -24.82 25.07 -36.68
C LEU A 6 -24.16 23.71 -36.47
N VAL A 7 -23.58 23.15 -37.52
CA VAL A 7 -22.89 21.84 -37.47
C VAL A 7 -21.65 21.90 -36.60
N PHE A 8 -20.83 22.99 -36.68
CA PHE A 8 -19.66 23.17 -35.85
C PHE A 8 -20.01 23.40 -34.37
N THR A 9 -21.12 24.08 -34.08
CA THR A 9 -21.57 24.35 -32.70
C THR A 9 -22.05 23.05 -32.06
N VAL A 10 -22.81 22.20 -32.76
CA VAL A 10 -23.29 20.92 -32.22
C VAL A 10 -22.15 19.93 -32.06
N ALA A 11 -21.21 19.86 -33.00
CA ALA A 11 -20.03 19.01 -32.91
C ALA A 11 -19.11 19.41 -31.69
N GLY A 12 -18.93 20.71 -31.49
CA GLY A 12 -18.15 21.24 -30.37
C GLY A 12 -18.77 20.90 -28.98
N ILE A 13 -20.09 20.99 -28.87
CA ILE A 13 -20.81 20.65 -27.65
C ILE A 13 -20.75 19.14 -27.39
N LEU A 14 -20.92 18.31 -28.38
CA LEU A 14 -20.80 16.85 -28.27
C LEU A 14 -19.38 16.42 -27.90
N PHE A 15 -18.35 17.03 -28.51
CA PHE A 15 -16.96 16.74 -28.15
C PHE A 15 -16.61 17.21 -26.75
N GLY A 16 -17.07 18.38 -26.34
CA GLY A 16 -16.91 18.89 -24.96
C GLY A 16 -17.61 18.01 -23.92
N LEU A 17 -18.79 17.46 -24.21
CA LEU A 17 -19.52 16.52 -23.36
C LEU A 17 -18.80 15.18 -23.22
N VAL A 18 -18.26 14.64 -24.32
CA VAL A 18 -17.52 13.36 -24.29
C VAL A 18 -16.19 13.51 -23.55
N VAL A 19 -15.44 14.61 -23.78
CA VAL A 19 -14.20 14.88 -23.05
C VAL A 19 -14.48 15.18 -21.58
N GLY A 20 -15.54 15.92 -21.27
CA GLY A 20 -15.97 16.18 -19.88
C GLY A 20 -16.43 14.91 -19.17
N TYR A 21 -17.15 14.02 -19.84
CA TYR A 21 -17.57 12.73 -19.29
C TYR A 21 -16.37 11.79 -19.06
N MET A 22 -15.41 11.73 -20.00
CA MET A 22 -14.18 10.98 -19.82
C MET A 22 -13.34 11.52 -18.64
N ALA A 23 -13.19 12.85 -18.52
CA ALA A 23 -12.48 13.45 -17.40
C ALA A 23 -13.17 13.17 -16.05
N ALA A 24 -14.50 13.26 -15.99
CA ALA A 24 -15.27 12.95 -14.78
C ALA A 24 -15.27 11.45 -14.44
N SER A 25 -15.11 10.56 -15.45
CA SER A 25 -15.06 9.12 -15.22
C SER A 25 -13.69 8.63 -14.71
N TRP A 26 -12.64 9.43 -14.86
CA TRP A 26 -11.29 9.09 -14.35
C TRP A 26 -11.17 9.33 -12.83
N ASP A 27 -12.00 10.19 -12.26
CA ASP A 27 -12.04 10.43 -10.81
C ASP A 27 -12.73 9.32 -10.00
N VAL A 28 -13.35 8.32 -10.68
CA VAL A 28 -14.07 7.21 -10.06
C VAL A 28 -13.21 5.96 -9.87
N VAL A 29 -11.93 5.97 -10.27
CA VAL A 29 -11.02 4.89 -9.86
C VAL A 29 -10.78 5.06 -8.37
N PRO A 30 -11.32 4.16 -7.51
CA PRO A 30 -11.05 4.26 -6.07
C PRO A 30 -9.54 4.17 -5.89
N ARG A 31 -8.95 5.22 -5.31
CA ARG A 31 -7.55 5.18 -4.91
C ARG A 31 -7.33 3.92 -4.09
N PRO A 32 -6.31 3.12 -4.40
CA PRO A 32 -6.01 1.95 -3.57
C PRO A 32 -5.89 2.40 -2.12
N ALA A 33 -6.45 1.61 -1.22
CA ALA A 33 -6.34 1.90 0.20
C ALA A 33 -4.87 2.01 0.57
N ALA A 34 -4.53 3.02 1.34
CA ALA A 34 -3.17 3.20 1.84
C ALA A 34 -2.76 1.96 2.65
N VAL A 35 -1.58 1.44 2.35
CA VAL A 35 -0.97 0.36 3.12
C VAL A 35 -0.50 0.93 4.45
N VAL A 36 -0.78 0.25 5.54
CA VAL A 36 -0.31 0.66 6.87
C VAL A 36 1.01 -0.03 7.16
N SER A 37 2.05 0.76 7.26
CA SER A 37 3.37 0.31 7.73
C SER A 37 3.42 0.35 9.27
N ALA A 38 4.30 -0.44 9.85
CA ALA A 38 4.55 -0.42 11.29
C ALA A 38 5.02 0.98 11.74
N PRO A 39 4.70 1.42 12.98
CA PRO A 39 5.12 2.71 13.51
C PRO A 39 6.62 2.70 13.82
N GLY A 40 7.40 2.95 12.78
CA GLY A 40 8.85 3.10 12.80
C GLY A 40 9.30 4.18 11.83
N ALA A 41 8.33 4.84 11.16
CA ALA A 41 8.61 5.93 10.25
C ALA A 41 9.41 7.04 10.96
N ARG A 42 10.63 7.26 10.51
CA ARG A 42 11.49 8.33 11.00
C ARG A 42 10.82 9.69 10.90
N ALA A 43 10.73 10.40 12.01
CA ALA A 43 10.48 11.83 12.04
C ALA A 43 11.70 12.54 11.43
N GLY A 44 11.65 12.90 10.14
CA GLY A 44 12.80 13.59 9.54
C GLY A 44 12.59 14.15 8.14
N ALA A 45 11.69 13.60 7.35
CA ALA A 45 11.42 14.15 6.02
C ALA A 45 10.40 15.29 6.09
N PRO A 46 10.62 16.44 5.41
CA PRO A 46 9.63 17.51 5.35
C PRO A 46 8.34 17.00 4.71
N ALA A 47 7.22 17.17 5.43
CA ALA A 47 5.90 16.84 4.91
C ALA A 47 5.65 17.65 3.62
N GLY A 48 5.52 16.92 2.48
CA GLY A 48 5.29 17.54 1.17
C GLY A 48 6.44 17.41 0.16
N ALA A 49 7.60 16.90 0.53
CA ALA A 49 8.64 16.58 -0.44
C ALA A 49 8.21 15.39 -1.34
N PRO A 50 8.51 15.41 -2.66
CA PRO A 50 8.26 14.26 -3.51
C PRO A 50 9.01 13.03 -2.98
N PRO A 51 8.48 11.79 -3.14
CA PRO A 51 9.06 10.58 -2.56
C PRO A 51 10.54 10.39 -2.87
N SER A 52 10.94 10.69 -4.11
CA SER A 52 12.35 10.59 -4.53
C SER A 52 13.30 11.57 -3.82
N ALA A 53 12.79 12.69 -3.32
CA ALA A 53 13.58 13.68 -2.57
C ALA A 53 13.77 13.29 -1.08
N ARG A 54 13.08 12.24 -0.61
CA ARG A 54 13.19 11.73 0.75
C ARG A 54 14.38 10.79 0.93
N LEU A 55 14.96 10.32 -0.15
CA LEU A 55 16.09 9.40 -0.14
C LEU A 55 17.40 10.17 -0.23
N ASN A 56 18.20 10.15 0.85
CA ASN A 56 19.54 10.70 0.85
C ASN A 56 20.53 9.66 0.27
N PRO A 57 21.14 9.93 -0.90
CA PRO A 57 22.02 8.96 -1.55
C PRO A 57 23.29 8.66 -0.75
N ASP A 58 23.81 9.62 0.01
CA ASP A 58 25.01 9.43 0.83
C ASP A 58 24.72 8.53 2.04
N GLU A 59 23.53 8.67 2.64
CA GLU A 59 23.05 7.81 3.73
C GLU A 59 22.88 6.37 3.24
N VAL A 60 22.21 6.18 2.10
CA VAL A 60 22.05 4.85 1.49
C VAL A 60 23.40 4.21 1.23
N LYS A 61 24.34 4.91 0.61
CA LYS A 61 25.68 4.40 0.32
C LYS A 61 26.44 4.03 1.59
N ALA A 62 26.32 4.83 2.64
CA ALA A 62 26.96 4.54 3.93
C ALA A 62 26.38 3.26 4.57
N LEU A 63 25.06 3.10 4.54
CA LEU A 63 24.38 1.91 5.06
C LEU A 63 24.66 0.66 4.21
N GLU A 64 24.73 0.78 2.89
CA GLU A 64 25.15 -0.33 2.01
C GLU A 64 26.56 -0.80 2.31
N ALA A 65 27.50 0.15 2.51
CA ALA A 65 28.86 -0.18 2.91
C ALA A 65 28.92 -0.85 4.30
N LEU A 66 28.04 -0.43 5.22
CA LEU A 66 27.93 -1.04 6.55
C LEU A 66 27.34 -2.46 6.46
N ALA A 67 26.27 -2.65 5.68
CA ALA A 67 25.68 -3.97 5.44
C ALA A 67 26.69 -4.97 4.85
N ALA A 68 27.54 -4.50 3.94
CA ALA A 68 28.61 -5.33 3.37
C ALA A 68 29.69 -5.73 4.40
N ARG A 69 30.00 -4.85 5.36
CA ARG A 69 30.98 -5.11 6.43
C ARG A 69 30.40 -5.98 7.55
N GLN A 70 29.10 -5.94 7.72
CA GLN A 70 28.37 -6.65 8.81
C GLN A 70 27.30 -7.57 8.20
N PRO A 71 27.68 -8.68 7.57
CA PRO A 71 26.73 -9.57 6.87
C PRO A 71 25.69 -10.21 7.80
N GLY A 72 26.01 -10.37 9.09
CA GLY A 72 25.12 -10.90 10.12
C GLY A 72 24.19 -9.86 10.78
N ASP A 73 24.30 -8.59 10.42
CA ASP A 73 23.45 -7.53 10.99
C ASP A 73 22.20 -7.31 10.13
N ALA A 74 21.05 -7.81 10.63
CA ALA A 74 19.75 -7.60 9.98
C ALA A 74 19.27 -6.16 10.12
N ALA A 75 19.64 -5.43 11.19
CA ALA A 75 19.09 -4.10 11.48
C ALA A 75 19.47 -3.08 10.41
N VAL A 76 20.71 -3.12 9.92
CA VAL A 76 21.17 -2.23 8.85
C VAL A 76 20.37 -2.45 7.55
N ARG A 77 20.01 -3.71 7.25
CA ARG A 77 19.20 -4.06 6.09
C ARG A 77 17.74 -3.61 6.24
N VAL A 78 17.19 -3.72 7.46
CA VAL A 78 15.87 -3.17 7.79
C VAL A 78 15.89 -1.66 7.57
N GLU A 79 16.93 -0.97 8.01
CA GLU A 79 17.05 0.48 7.84
C GLU A 79 17.11 0.90 6.37
N LEU A 80 17.87 0.18 5.53
CA LEU A 80 17.86 0.36 4.08
C LEU A 80 16.47 0.11 3.48
N GLY A 81 15.77 -0.93 3.93
CA GLY A 81 14.38 -1.21 3.55
C GLY A 81 13.47 -0.03 3.86
N ASN A 82 13.55 0.51 5.09
CA ASN A 82 12.75 1.65 5.54
C ASN A 82 13.01 2.91 4.71
N LEU A 83 14.28 3.23 4.43
CA LEU A 83 14.64 4.39 3.59
C LEU A 83 14.05 4.28 2.18
N HIS A 84 14.13 3.10 1.58
CA HIS A 84 13.56 2.87 0.27
C HIS A 84 12.02 2.87 0.30
N MET A 85 11.38 2.34 1.36
CA MET A 85 9.94 2.38 1.56
C MET A 85 9.45 3.83 1.69
N ASP A 86 10.10 4.66 2.51
CA ASP A 86 9.76 6.08 2.69
C ASP A 86 9.91 6.89 1.40
N ALA A 87 10.82 6.46 0.53
CA ALA A 87 11.02 7.02 -0.81
C ALA A 87 10.12 6.39 -1.88
N GLU A 88 9.17 5.53 -1.49
CA GLU A 88 8.24 4.80 -2.37
C GLU A 88 8.97 3.93 -3.43
N ARG A 89 10.21 3.53 -3.14
CA ARG A 89 11.00 2.62 -3.98
C ARG A 89 10.73 1.17 -3.58
N TRP A 90 9.51 0.73 -3.85
CA TRP A 90 8.96 -0.51 -3.32
C TRP A 90 9.81 -1.75 -3.62
N ASP A 91 10.28 -1.92 -4.85
CA ASP A 91 11.11 -3.09 -5.21
C ASP A 91 12.47 -3.09 -4.50
N ALA A 92 13.06 -1.91 -4.28
CA ALA A 92 14.31 -1.81 -3.52
C ALA A 92 14.07 -2.13 -2.03
N ALA A 93 12.97 -1.62 -1.45
CA ALA A 93 12.57 -1.97 -0.08
C ALA A 93 12.34 -3.47 0.07
N VAL A 94 11.59 -4.10 -0.85
CA VAL A 94 11.35 -5.55 -0.87
C VAL A 94 12.67 -6.34 -0.87
N ARG A 95 13.66 -5.92 -1.68
CA ARG A 95 14.97 -6.58 -1.70
C ARG A 95 15.66 -6.52 -0.34
N TRP A 96 15.76 -5.34 0.24
CA TRP A 96 16.44 -5.14 1.52
C TRP A 96 15.75 -5.85 2.69
N TYR A 97 14.42 -5.84 2.73
CA TYR A 97 13.68 -6.60 3.76
C TYR A 97 13.86 -8.11 3.60
N ARG A 98 13.90 -8.63 2.38
CA ARG A 98 14.22 -10.06 2.14
C ARG A 98 15.62 -10.42 2.61
N GLU A 99 16.59 -9.54 2.37
CA GLU A 99 17.95 -9.73 2.88
C GLU A 99 18.00 -9.68 4.41
N ALA A 100 17.26 -8.77 5.05
CA ALA A 100 17.16 -8.70 6.51
C ALA A 100 16.54 -9.99 7.09
N LEU A 101 15.47 -10.49 6.48
CA LEU A 101 14.77 -11.70 6.89
C LEU A 101 15.56 -12.99 6.61
N ALA A 102 16.48 -12.98 5.66
CA ALA A 102 17.44 -14.06 5.45
C ALA A 102 18.44 -14.17 6.62
N VAL A 103 18.78 -13.04 7.26
CA VAL A 103 19.63 -12.99 8.45
C VAL A 103 18.85 -13.30 9.71
N ASN A 104 17.68 -12.70 9.87
CA ASN A 104 16.79 -12.92 11.02
C ASN A 104 15.34 -13.12 10.57
N PRO A 105 14.88 -14.37 10.42
CA PRO A 105 13.53 -14.70 9.95
C PRO A 105 12.40 -14.31 10.92
N GLY A 106 12.73 -13.96 12.17
CA GLY A 106 11.77 -13.66 13.24
C GLY A 106 11.35 -12.19 13.36
N LEU A 107 11.78 -11.31 12.46
CA LEU A 107 11.46 -9.87 12.49
C LEU A 107 10.02 -9.63 12.02
N VAL A 108 9.04 -9.73 12.91
CA VAL A 108 7.61 -9.66 12.61
C VAL A 108 7.22 -8.35 11.91
N ASP A 109 7.72 -7.20 12.39
CA ASP A 109 7.46 -5.90 11.77
C ASP A 109 8.03 -5.86 10.34
N THR A 110 9.25 -6.37 10.14
CA THR A 110 9.89 -6.43 8.83
C THR A 110 9.12 -7.33 7.84
N ILE A 111 8.53 -8.44 8.31
CA ILE A 111 7.66 -9.29 7.47
C ILE A 111 6.41 -8.51 7.07
N THR A 112 5.84 -7.75 7.99
CA THR A 112 4.66 -6.92 7.71
C THR A 112 4.97 -5.81 6.71
N ASP A 113 6.11 -5.13 6.86
CA ASP A 113 6.58 -4.07 5.96
C ASP A 113 6.95 -4.61 4.58
N LEU A 114 7.57 -5.80 4.50
CA LEU A 114 7.79 -6.52 3.24
C LEU A 114 6.47 -6.76 2.51
N GLY A 115 5.47 -7.29 3.21
CA GLY A 115 4.13 -7.50 2.66
C GLY A 115 3.50 -6.19 2.18
N ALA A 116 3.61 -5.12 2.96
CA ALA A 116 3.11 -3.79 2.61
C ALA A 116 3.78 -3.24 1.34
N CYS A 117 5.12 -3.36 1.22
CA CYS A 117 5.86 -2.96 0.04
C CYS A 117 5.47 -3.79 -1.19
N LEU A 118 5.24 -5.10 -1.04
CA LEU A 118 4.77 -5.97 -2.13
C LEU A 118 3.39 -5.55 -2.64
N VAL A 119 2.45 -5.20 -1.73
CA VAL A 119 1.13 -4.67 -2.10
C VAL A 119 1.27 -3.36 -2.87
N SER A 120 2.12 -2.44 -2.39
CA SER A 120 2.38 -1.15 -3.03
C SER A 120 3.09 -1.28 -4.39
N ALA A 121 3.90 -2.33 -4.57
CA ALA A 121 4.53 -2.70 -5.83
C ALA A 121 3.57 -3.39 -6.82
N GLY A 122 2.28 -3.59 -6.48
CA GLY A 122 1.31 -4.29 -7.31
C GLY A 122 1.49 -5.81 -7.34
N ARG A 123 2.10 -6.38 -6.29
CA ARG A 123 2.41 -7.82 -6.15
C ARG A 123 1.67 -8.44 -4.94
N PRO A 124 0.32 -8.28 -4.83
CA PRO A 124 -0.44 -8.70 -3.66
C PRO A 124 -0.43 -10.22 -3.45
N GLN A 125 -0.24 -11.02 -4.51
CA GLN A 125 -0.14 -12.47 -4.42
C GLN A 125 1.08 -12.93 -3.61
N GLU A 126 2.20 -12.17 -3.70
CA GLU A 126 3.40 -12.45 -2.93
C GLU A 126 3.32 -11.89 -1.49
N ALA A 127 2.53 -10.85 -1.27
CA ALA A 127 2.31 -10.26 0.05
C ALA A 127 1.46 -11.15 0.97
N LEU A 128 0.49 -11.87 0.41
CA LEU A 128 -0.49 -12.63 1.18
C LEU A 128 0.15 -13.67 2.11
N PRO A 129 1.08 -14.53 1.66
CA PRO A 129 1.77 -15.48 2.53
C PRO A 129 2.60 -14.80 3.64
N GLU A 130 3.15 -13.62 3.42
CA GLU A 130 3.89 -12.89 4.45
C GLU A 130 2.95 -12.42 5.57
N PHE A 131 1.77 -11.88 5.24
CA PHE A 131 0.77 -11.54 6.26
C PHE A 131 0.24 -12.78 6.97
N GLU A 132 0.04 -13.89 6.28
CA GLU A 132 -0.40 -15.15 6.87
C GLU A 132 0.63 -15.69 7.87
N ARG A 133 1.91 -15.57 7.55
CA ARG A 133 3.01 -15.93 8.46
C ARG A 133 2.97 -15.11 9.76
N VAL A 134 2.75 -13.80 9.67
CA VAL A 134 2.58 -12.93 10.84
C VAL A 134 1.35 -13.36 11.65
N LEU A 135 0.22 -13.59 10.99
CA LEU A 135 -1.05 -13.93 11.63
C LEU A 135 -1.07 -15.35 12.23
N GLN A 136 -0.18 -16.26 11.81
CA GLN A 136 0.04 -17.53 12.49
C GLN A 136 0.67 -17.36 13.86
N ALA A 137 1.59 -16.40 14.02
CA ALA A 137 2.25 -16.10 15.28
C ALA A 137 1.38 -15.20 16.18
N ASP A 138 0.78 -14.17 15.58
CA ASP A 138 -0.14 -13.24 16.25
C ASP A 138 -1.42 -13.06 15.41
N PRO A 139 -2.47 -13.83 15.68
CA PRO A 139 -3.75 -13.73 14.96
C PRO A 139 -4.43 -12.36 15.10
N GLY A 140 -4.01 -11.54 16.07
CA GLY A 140 -4.50 -10.18 16.31
C GLY A 140 -3.66 -9.08 15.68
N HIS A 141 -2.59 -9.40 14.96
CA HIS A 141 -1.66 -8.40 14.47
C HIS A 141 -2.36 -7.39 13.54
N ARG A 142 -2.52 -6.18 14.05
CA ARG A 142 -3.35 -5.11 13.47
C ARG A 142 -2.98 -4.79 12.01
N ASN A 143 -1.71 -4.49 11.78
CA ASN A 143 -1.23 -4.07 10.46
C ASN A 143 -1.28 -5.22 9.45
N ALA A 144 -1.01 -6.46 9.88
CA ALA A 144 -1.10 -7.62 9.02
C ALA A 144 -2.55 -7.89 8.58
N LEU A 145 -3.54 -7.83 9.49
CA LEU A 145 -4.96 -7.96 9.15
C LEU A 145 -5.43 -6.85 8.20
N TYR A 146 -5.04 -5.60 8.48
CA TYR A 146 -5.40 -4.47 7.64
C TYR A 146 -4.84 -4.60 6.23
N ASN A 147 -3.53 -4.85 6.11
CA ASN A 147 -2.85 -4.96 4.83
C ASN A 147 -3.21 -6.24 4.07
N LYS A 148 -3.53 -7.35 4.76
CA LYS A 148 -4.12 -8.55 4.16
C LYS A 148 -5.43 -8.20 3.44
N GLY A 149 -6.30 -7.42 4.08
CA GLY A 149 -7.54 -6.96 3.44
C GLY A 149 -7.29 -6.12 2.20
N ILE A 150 -6.28 -5.23 2.21
CA ILE A 150 -5.88 -4.45 1.03
C ILE A 150 -5.37 -5.37 -0.09
N ALA A 151 -4.48 -6.32 0.22
CA ALA A 151 -3.96 -7.28 -0.75
C ALA A 151 -5.09 -8.08 -1.42
N LEU A 152 -6.03 -8.57 -0.62
CA LEU A 152 -7.21 -9.31 -1.11
C LEU A 152 -8.09 -8.47 -2.02
N LEU A 153 -8.30 -7.17 -1.70
CA LEU A 153 -9.03 -6.26 -2.60
C LEU A 153 -8.33 -6.07 -3.95
N GLN A 154 -7.01 -5.88 -3.94
CA GLN A 154 -6.23 -5.76 -5.19
C GLN A 154 -6.29 -7.03 -6.04
N MET A 155 -6.48 -8.19 -5.40
CA MET A 155 -6.68 -9.48 -6.06
C MET A 155 -8.13 -9.71 -6.51
N GLY A 156 -9.05 -8.75 -6.31
CA GLY A 156 -10.49 -8.91 -6.60
C GLY A 156 -11.25 -9.80 -5.61
N ARG A 157 -10.61 -10.22 -4.50
CA ARG A 157 -11.18 -11.09 -3.47
C ARG A 157 -11.90 -10.27 -2.38
N ALA A 158 -12.91 -9.51 -2.80
CA ALA A 158 -13.56 -8.54 -1.94
C ALA A 158 -14.22 -9.15 -0.69
N ALA A 159 -14.85 -10.33 -0.82
CA ALA A 159 -15.47 -11.03 0.32
C ALA A 159 -14.42 -11.43 1.39
N ASP A 160 -13.27 -11.93 0.94
CA ASP A 160 -12.17 -12.32 1.84
C ASP A 160 -11.54 -11.09 2.51
N ALA A 161 -11.45 -9.97 1.79
CA ALA A 161 -10.99 -8.69 2.35
C ALA A 161 -11.92 -8.20 3.46
N ALA A 162 -13.23 -8.25 3.23
CA ALA A 162 -14.22 -7.92 4.25
C ALA A 162 -14.07 -8.80 5.49
N ALA A 163 -13.89 -10.11 5.32
CA ALA A 163 -13.69 -11.04 6.44
C ALA A 163 -12.41 -10.72 7.24
N ALA A 164 -11.28 -10.38 6.57
CA ALA A 164 -10.06 -9.99 7.24
C ALA A 164 -10.24 -8.70 8.07
N TRP A 165 -10.97 -7.72 7.55
CA TRP A 165 -11.25 -6.48 8.27
C TRP A 165 -12.31 -6.63 9.37
N GLU A 166 -13.24 -7.57 9.25
CA GLU A 166 -14.15 -7.92 10.35
C GLU A 166 -13.40 -8.53 11.52
N GLU A 167 -12.45 -9.41 11.25
CA GLU A 167 -11.58 -9.97 12.29
C GLU A 167 -10.73 -8.87 12.94
N LEU A 168 -10.22 -7.91 12.15
CA LEU A 168 -9.51 -6.75 12.67
C LEU A 168 -10.38 -5.92 13.62
N LEU A 169 -11.61 -5.56 13.20
CA LEU A 169 -12.55 -4.79 14.02
C LEU A 169 -12.97 -5.54 15.30
N LYS A 170 -13.10 -6.86 15.23
CA LYS A 170 -13.43 -7.71 16.37
C LYS A 170 -12.31 -7.71 17.42
N ARG A 171 -11.06 -7.73 16.97
CA ARG A 171 -9.88 -7.77 17.86
C ARG A 171 -9.49 -6.41 18.41
N HIS A 172 -9.81 -5.34 17.69
CA HIS A 172 -9.48 -3.96 18.03
C HIS A 172 -10.73 -3.07 18.00
N PRO A 173 -11.75 -3.34 18.84
CA PRO A 173 -13.05 -2.67 18.76
C PRO A 173 -12.99 -1.16 19.03
N ASP A 174 -12.02 -0.73 19.83
CA ASP A 174 -11.88 0.65 20.29
C ASP A 174 -10.83 1.45 19.49
N ASP A 175 -10.23 0.87 18.44
CA ASP A 175 -9.25 1.58 17.62
C ASP A 175 -9.94 2.58 16.67
N PRO A 176 -9.79 3.90 16.88
CA PRO A 176 -10.44 4.91 16.06
C PRO A 176 -9.97 4.92 14.62
N GLN A 177 -8.75 4.45 14.33
CA GLN A 177 -8.16 4.49 13.00
C GLN A 177 -8.80 3.49 12.03
N ILE A 178 -9.41 2.41 12.56
CA ILE A 178 -10.03 1.37 11.73
C ILE A 178 -11.56 1.43 11.70
N GLN A 179 -12.19 2.35 12.45
CA GLN A 179 -13.66 2.45 12.48
C GLN A 179 -14.27 2.71 11.08
N GLY A 180 -13.56 3.42 10.21
CA GLY A 180 -13.98 3.63 8.82
C GLY A 180 -14.10 2.35 7.98
N LEU A 181 -13.51 1.23 8.42
CA LEU A 181 -13.63 -0.05 7.72
C LEU A 181 -15.06 -0.61 7.75
N ARG A 182 -15.87 -0.27 8.76
CA ARG A 182 -17.28 -0.72 8.84
C ARG A 182 -18.07 -0.34 7.59
N GLY A 183 -18.03 0.94 7.20
CA GLY A 183 -18.71 1.39 5.99
C GLY A 183 -18.14 0.75 4.72
N ARG A 184 -16.84 0.50 4.68
CA ARG A 184 -16.20 -0.17 3.53
C ARG A 184 -16.62 -1.64 3.41
N ILE A 185 -16.72 -2.35 4.51
CA ILE A 185 -17.22 -3.73 4.57
C ILE A 185 -18.69 -3.78 4.09
N GLU A 186 -19.54 -2.86 4.56
CA GLU A 186 -20.94 -2.76 4.14
C GLU A 186 -21.05 -2.51 2.62
N GLN A 187 -20.24 -1.62 2.08
CA GLN A 187 -20.19 -1.35 0.64
C GLN A 187 -19.81 -2.60 -0.16
N ILE A 188 -18.80 -3.36 0.28
CA ILE A 188 -18.39 -4.62 -0.35
C ILE A 188 -19.56 -5.61 -0.35
N ARG A 189 -20.25 -5.78 0.78
CA ARG A 189 -21.40 -6.69 0.89
C ARG A 189 -22.56 -6.30 -0.01
N ALA A 190 -22.85 -5.00 -0.09
CA ALA A 190 -23.91 -4.49 -0.97
C ALA A 190 -23.63 -4.70 -2.46
N THR A 191 -22.36 -4.74 -2.86
CA THR A 191 -21.95 -4.99 -4.26
C THR A 191 -21.82 -6.48 -4.58
N ALA A 192 -21.47 -7.31 -3.62
CA ALA A 192 -21.35 -8.76 -3.78
C ALA A 192 -22.70 -9.49 -3.81
N GLY A 193 -23.78 -8.85 -3.35
CA GLY A 193 -25.16 -9.40 -3.33
C GLY A 193 -25.98 -9.12 -4.60
N LYS A 194 -25.38 -8.50 -5.62
CA LYS A 194 -26.01 -8.23 -6.92
C LYS A 194 -25.46 -9.13 -7.98
#